data_b2f5fd5a7f6e2940aeafd6e990dba832
#
_entry.id   b2f5fd5a7f6e2940aeafd6e990dba832
#
_cell.length_a   1.000
_cell.length_b   1.000
_cell.length_c   1.000
_cell.angle_alpha   90.00
_cell.angle_beta   90.00
_cell.angle_gamma   90.00
#
_symmetry.space_group_name_H-M   'P 1'
#
loop_
_entity.id
_entity.type
_entity.pdbx_description
1 polymer ?
#
loop_
_entity_poly.entity_id
_entity_poly.type
_entity_poly.pdbx_seq_one_letter_code
_entity_poly.pdbx_strand_id
1 'polypeptide(L)' 'MKLLEGKTALITGASRGIGKAIAIRFAQEGADIAFTDLVRNEVMEATEKELSALGVKTKGYA' A
#
# COMPACT_ATOMS: atom_id res chain seq x y z
N MET A 1 15.28 7.13 9.47
CA MET A 1 14.12 7.44 10.35
C MET A 1 12.82 7.15 9.62
N LYS A 2 11.89 6.49 10.29
CA LYS A 2 10.56 6.21 9.72
C LYS A 2 9.57 7.24 10.25
N LEU A 3 9.18 8.16 9.40
CA LEU A 3 8.33 9.29 9.80
C LEU A 3 6.88 8.91 10.07
N LEU A 4 6.40 7.80 9.50
CA LEU A 4 5.01 7.40 9.55
C LEU A 4 4.77 6.13 10.36
N GLU A 5 5.74 5.71 11.14
CA GLU A 5 5.61 4.52 11.96
C GLU A 5 4.42 4.66 12.92
N GLY A 6 3.57 3.64 12.96
CA GLY A 6 2.35 3.68 13.76
C GLY A 6 1.16 4.36 13.09
N LYS A 7 1.32 4.87 11.87
CA LYS A 7 0.24 5.49 11.11
C LYS A 7 -0.33 4.52 10.09
N THR A 8 -1.57 4.76 9.67
CA THR A 8 -2.20 4.00 8.59
C THR A 8 -2.60 4.96 7.48
N ALA A 9 -2.19 4.65 6.26
CA ALA A 9 -2.54 5.45 5.08
C ALA A 9 -3.61 4.72 4.27
N LEU A 10 -4.68 5.43 3.89
CA LEU A 10 -5.69 4.92 2.99
C LEU A 10 -5.48 5.56 1.61
N ILE A 11 -5.25 4.73 0.61
CA ILE A 11 -4.91 5.20 -0.73
C ILE A 11 -5.84 4.58 -1.75
N THR A 12 -6.46 5.39 -2.58
CA THR A 12 -7.32 4.90 -3.66
C THR A 12 -6.50 4.68 -4.92
N GLY A 13 -6.79 3.60 -5.64
CA GLY A 13 -6.09 3.29 -6.88
C GLY A 13 -4.63 2.92 -6.70
N ALA A 14 -4.25 2.35 -5.55
CA ALA A 14 -2.85 2.08 -5.23
C ALA A 14 -2.26 0.86 -5.95
N SER A 15 -3.06 0.12 -6.71
CA SER A 15 -2.57 -1.07 -7.41
C SER A 15 -1.61 -0.74 -8.54
N ARG A 16 -1.64 0.48 -9.06
CA ARG A 16 -0.79 0.87 -10.18
C ARG A 16 -0.56 2.37 -10.21
N GLY A 17 0.42 2.78 -11.02
CA GLY A 17 0.67 4.18 -11.32
C GLY A 17 1.09 5.00 -10.12
N ILE A 18 0.59 6.22 -10.07
CA ILE A 18 0.95 7.19 -9.03
C ILE A 18 0.51 6.70 -7.65
N GLY A 19 -0.69 6.08 -7.57
CA GLY A 19 -1.19 5.57 -6.30
C GLY A 19 -0.26 4.51 -5.70
N LYS A 20 0.24 3.60 -6.53
CA LYS A 20 1.19 2.58 -6.07
C LYS A 20 2.49 3.21 -5.60
N ALA A 21 3.01 4.19 -6.32
CA ALA A 21 4.24 4.88 -5.92
C ALA A 21 4.09 5.58 -4.56
N ILE A 22 2.94 6.20 -4.33
CA ILE A 22 2.63 6.85 -3.05
C ILE A 22 2.56 5.82 -1.94
N ALA A 23 1.90 4.68 -2.19
CA ALA A 23 1.78 3.62 -1.20
C ALA A 23 3.15 3.06 -0.80
N ILE A 24 4.01 2.83 -1.77
CA ILE A 24 5.37 2.34 -1.52
C ILE A 24 6.14 3.34 -0.67
N ARG A 25 6.05 4.62 -0.99
CA ARG A 25 6.75 5.65 -0.23
C ARG A 25 6.28 5.70 1.22
N PHE A 26 4.96 5.67 1.43
CA PHE A 26 4.43 5.68 2.78
C PHE A 26 4.83 4.42 3.56
N ALA A 27 4.83 3.26 2.90
CA ALA A 27 5.27 2.03 3.54
C ALA A 27 6.75 2.08 3.93
N GLN A 28 7.58 2.69 3.09
CA GLN A 28 9.00 2.88 3.39
C GLN A 28 9.20 3.77 4.61
N GLU A 29 8.27 4.69 4.86
CA GLU A 29 8.30 5.55 6.04
C GLU A 29 7.63 4.90 7.26
N GLY A 30 7.21 3.64 7.14
CA GLY A 30 6.67 2.87 8.26
C GLY A 30 5.15 2.85 8.39
N ALA A 31 4.42 3.48 7.48
CA ALA A 31 2.95 3.46 7.54
C ALA A 31 2.39 2.12 7.12
N ASP A 32 1.36 1.67 7.81
CA ASP A 32 0.55 0.56 7.34
C ASP A 32 -0.35 1.06 6.22
N ILE A 33 -0.62 0.21 5.22
CA ILE A 33 -1.31 0.64 4.02
C ILE A 33 -2.65 -0.08 3.88
N ALA A 34 -3.72 0.70 3.73
CA ALA A 34 -5.01 0.19 3.26
C ALA A 34 -5.26 0.85 1.91
N PHE A 35 -5.55 0.09 0.89
CA PHE A 35 -5.77 0.66 -0.42
C PHE A 35 -6.96 0.05 -1.13
N THR A 36 -7.55 0.81 -2.06
CA THR A 36 -8.70 0.37 -2.82
C THR A 36 -8.42 0.42 -4.31
N ASP A 37 -9.13 -0.42 -5.05
CA ASP A 37 -9.15 -0.38 -6.50
C ASP A 37 -10.52 -0.84 -6.96
N LEU A 38 -10.80 -0.71 -8.27
CA LEU A 38 -12.11 -1.05 -8.83
C LEU A 38 -12.41 -2.54 -8.75
N VAL A 39 -11.42 -3.37 -8.93
CA VAL A 39 -11.55 -4.84 -8.92
C VAL A 39 -10.39 -5.45 -8.19
N ARG A 40 -10.66 -6.53 -7.46
CA ARG A 40 -9.57 -7.32 -6.91
C ARG A 40 -9.07 -8.27 -8.01
N ASN A 41 -7.80 -8.16 -8.33
CA ASN A 41 -7.18 -8.96 -9.38
C ASN A 41 -5.71 -9.24 -9.05
N GLU A 42 -4.98 -9.83 -10.00
CA GLU A 42 -3.57 -10.18 -9.79
C GLU A 42 -2.70 -8.96 -9.51
N VAL A 43 -3.04 -7.82 -10.08
CA VAL A 43 -2.27 -6.59 -9.85
C VAL A 43 -2.42 -6.15 -8.40
N MET A 44 -3.62 -6.20 -7.85
CA MET A 44 -3.85 -5.86 -6.46
C MET A 44 -3.09 -6.81 -5.53
N GLU A 45 -3.14 -8.12 -5.80
CA GLU A 45 -2.44 -9.11 -4.99
C GLU A 45 -0.93 -8.91 -5.03
N ALA A 46 -0.38 -8.60 -6.20
CA ALA A 46 1.04 -8.32 -6.34
C ALA A 46 1.43 -7.07 -5.53
N THR A 47 0.59 -6.04 -5.55
CA THR A 47 0.83 -4.83 -4.78
C THR A 47 0.80 -5.10 -3.28
N GLU A 48 -0.16 -5.92 -2.82
CA GLU A 48 -0.19 -6.32 -1.41
C GLU A 48 1.10 -7.01 -0.99
N LYS A 49 1.62 -7.91 -1.83
CA LYS A 49 2.88 -8.60 -1.53
C LYS A 49 4.07 -7.65 -1.49
N GLU A 50 4.15 -6.73 -2.45
CA GLU A 50 5.24 -5.77 -2.49
C GLU A 50 5.25 -4.89 -1.24
N LEU A 51 4.08 -4.38 -0.84
CA LEU A 51 3.98 -3.51 0.32
C LEU A 51 4.27 -4.28 1.61
N SER A 52 3.77 -5.52 1.72
CA SER A 52 4.03 -6.35 2.90
C SER A 52 5.50 -6.68 3.04
N ALA A 53 6.22 -6.83 1.93
CA ALA A 53 7.66 -7.08 1.97
C ALA A 53 8.44 -5.92 2.56
N LEU A 54 7.86 -4.74 2.64
CA LEU A 54 8.48 -3.58 3.27
C LEU A 54 8.31 -3.58 4.80
N GLY A 55 7.65 -4.60 5.35
CA GLY A 55 7.52 -4.78 6.79
C GLY A 55 6.31 -4.11 7.42
N VAL A 56 5.36 -3.63 6.63
CA VAL A 56 4.14 -2.99 7.15
C VAL A 56 2.92 -3.86 6.88
N LYS A 57 1.85 -3.60 7.63
CA LYS A 57 0.57 -4.28 7.38
C LYS A 57 -0.08 -3.70 6.13
N THR A 58 -0.61 -4.55 5.29
CA THR A 58 -1.17 -4.12 4.01
C THR A 58 -2.47 -4.87 3.73
N LYS A 59 -3.49 -4.13 3.30
CA LYS A 59 -4.77 -4.71 2.93
C LYS A 59 -5.33 -4.01 1.71
N GLY A 60 -5.69 -4.79 0.68
CA GLY A 60 -6.36 -4.29 -0.51
C GLY A 60 -7.86 -4.53 -0.43
N TYR A 61 -8.64 -3.58 -0.92
CA TYR A 61 -10.11 -3.67 -0.99
C TYR A 61 -10.58 -3.38 -2.40
N ALA A 62 -11.50 -4.17 -2.88
CA ALA A 62 -12.14 -3.93 -4.16
C ALA A 62 -13.31 -2.94 -4.00
#